data_6d7060cb5bcfc5785f609d57f1d6ed44
#
_entry.id   6d7060cb5bcfc5785f609d57f1d6ed44
#
_cell.length_a   1.000
_cell.length_b   1.000
_cell.length_c   1.000
_cell.angle_alpha   90.00
_cell.angle_beta   90.00
_cell.angle_gamma   90.00
#
_symmetry.space_group_name_H-M   'P 1'
#
loop_
_entity.id
_entity.type
_entity.pdbx_description
1 polymer ?
#
loop_
_entity_poly.entity_id
_entity_poly.type
_entity_poly.pdbx_seq_one_letter_code
_entity_poly.pdbx_strand_id
1 'polypeptide(L)'
;MSAPTGYMRQLMAAAVLLALTACTTTKVASLEEPAAAPMTGQTNDPAPGFETVATGSEEDFILNVGRRIYFKQDSATLDSVAMATLDNQAIWLNKNPTWLLKLQGFADDSGSASQMETLSQKRADAAMAYLVSKGVDARRMWAKGYGNDREVRDCTERSCKVQNRRVVTNLRSQPDAA
;
A
#
# COMPACT_ATOMS: atom_id res chain seq x y z
N MET A 1 -19.60 -75.42 -43.90
CA MET A 1 -19.91 -75.73 -42.50
C MET A 1 -19.36 -74.59 -41.65
N SER A 2 -20.22 -73.68 -41.27
CA SER A 2 -19.92 -72.38 -40.64
C SER A 2 -19.97 -72.54 -39.12
N ALA A 3 -18.88 -72.23 -38.44
CA ALA A 3 -18.86 -72.12 -36.96
C ALA A 3 -19.22 -70.70 -36.53
N PRO A 4 -19.98 -70.51 -35.49
CA PRO A 4 -20.52 -69.19 -35.12
C PRO A 4 -19.52 -68.36 -34.34
N THR A 5 -19.22 -67.21 -34.88
CA THR A 5 -18.33 -66.16 -34.37
C THR A 5 -18.94 -65.31 -33.24
N GLY A 6 -19.94 -65.82 -32.57
CA GLY A 6 -20.73 -65.02 -31.59
C GLY A 6 -20.29 -65.11 -30.13
N TYR A 7 -19.57 -66.16 -29.73
CA TYR A 7 -19.29 -66.42 -28.32
C TYR A 7 -18.05 -65.71 -27.74
N MET A 8 -17.11 -65.32 -28.60
CA MET A 8 -15.87 -64.74 -28.16
C MET A 8 -15.97 -63.22 -27.88
N ARG A 9 -17.07 -62.58 -28.32
CA ARG A 9 -17.31 -61.13 -28.06
C ARG A 9 -17.99 -60.85 -26.74
N GLN A 10 -18.62 -61.83 -26.11
CA GLN A 10 -19.31 -61.64 -24.82
C GLN A 10 -18.45 -61.91 -23.63
N LEU A 11 -17.31 -62.64 -23.75
CA LEU A 11 -16.41 -62.89 -22.66
C LEU A 11 -15.38 -61.76 -22.43
N MET A 12 -15.18 -60.92 -23.42
CA MET A 12 -14.33 -59.72 -23.25
C MET A 12 -15.03 -58.53 -22.60
N ALA A 13 -16.37 -58.47 -22.64
CA ALA A 13 -17.15 -57.41 -22.02
C ALA A 13 -17.31 -57.57 -20.50
N ALA A 14 -17.18 -58.79 -19.98
CA ALA A 14 -17.30 -59.06 -18.54
C ALA A 14 -16.00 -58.81 -17.74
N ALA A 15 -14.84 -58.84 -18.41
CA ALA A 15 -13.56 -58.62 -17.77
C ALA A 15 -13.18 -57.11 -17.58
N VAL A 16 -13.85 -56.21 -18.34
CA VAL A 16 -13.55 -54.77 -18.23
C VAL A 16 -14.37 -54.07 -17.14
N LEU A 17 -15.42 -54.69 -16.65
CA LEU A 17 -16.30 -54.14 -15.62
C LEU A 17 -15.83 -54.39 -14.17
N LEU A 18 -14.83 -55.26 -13.96
CA LEU A 18 -14.31 -55.58 -12.63
C LEU A 18 -13.04 -54.80 -12.25
N ALA A 19 -12.49 -53.99 -13.15
CA ALA A 19 -11.27 -53.21 -12.89
C ALA A 19 -11.53 -51.77 -12.44
N LEU A 20 -12.77 -51.32 -12.25
CA LEU A 20 -13.15 -49.96 -11.91
C LEU A 20 -13.57 -49.73 -10.45
N THR A 21 -13.42 -50.72 -9.57
CA THR A 21 -13.77 -50.58 -8.14
C THR A 21 -12.60 -50.49 -7.19
N ALA A 22 -11.38 -50.22 -7.68
CA ALA A 22 -10.25 -49.87 -6.83
C ALA A 22 -9.96 -48.38 -6.88
N CYS A 23 -11.00 -47.53 -6.72
CA CYS A 23 -10.77 -46.21 -6.17
C CYS A 23 -10.46 -46.40 -4.68
N THR A 24 -9.17 -46.58 -4.38
CA THR A 24 -8.70 -46.33 -3.04
C THR A 24 -9.08 -44.93 -2.67
N THR A 25 -10.03 -44.78 -1.78
CA THR A 25 -10.22 -43.59 -0.99
C THR A 25 -8.92 -43.32 -0.25
N THR A 26 -7.96 -42.63 -0.88
CA THR A 26 -6.97 -41.89 -0.14
C THR A 26 -7.77 -41.00 0.80
N LYS A 27 -7.80 -41.36 2.09
CA LYS A 27 -8.15 -40.39 3.13
C LYS A 27 -7.30 -39.19 2.85
N VAL A 28 -7.91 -38.15 2.23
CA VAL A 28 -7.39 -36.79 2.30
C VAL A 28 -7.34 -36.56 3.80
N ALA A 29 -6.13 -36.54 4.36
CA ALA A 29 -5.95 -36.09 5.73
C ALA A 29 -6.70 -34.75 5.74
N SER A 30 -7.80 -34.69 6.46
CA SER A 30 -8.48 -33.47 6.78
C SER A 30 -7.38 -32.57 7.30
N LEU A 31 -6.98 -31.56 6.53
CA LEU A 31 -6.29 -30.44 7.10
C LEU A 31 -7.28 -29.95 8.14
N GLU A 32 -7.07 -30.30 9.39
CA GLU A 32 -7.72 -29.65 10.50
C GLU A 32 -7.42 -28.17 10.28
N GLU A 33 -8.41 -27.48 9.80
CA GLU A 33 -8.44 -26.03 9.83
C GLU A 33 -8.10 -25.65 11.26
N PRO A 34 -7.00 -24.93 11.50
CA PRO A 34 -6.63 -24.59 12.87
C PRO A 34 -7.86 -23.96 13.47
N ALA A 35 -8.38 -24.55 14.55
CA ALA A 35 -9.57 -24.08 15.24
C ALA A 35 -9.44 -22.58 15.35
N ALA A 36 -10.37 -21.85 14.71
CA ALA A 36 -10.38 -20.40 14.75
C ALA A 36 -10.31 -20.03 16.23
N ALA A 37 -9.22 -19.40 16.63
CA ALA A 37 -9.09 -18.89 18.00
C ALA A 37 -10.38 -18.11 18.29
N PRO A 38 -10.97 -18.26 19.49
CA PRO A 38 -12.22 -17.56 19.81
C PRO A 38 -12.00 -16.10 19.50
N MET A 39 -12.78 -15.56 18.55
CA MET A 39 -12.81 -14.14 18.24
C MET A 39 -13.36 -13.45 19.49
N THR A 40 -12.47 -13.21 20.46
CA THR A 40 -12.76 -12.26 21.52
C THR A 40 -12.91 -10.92 20.83
N GLY A 41 -14.07 -10.28 20.95
CA GLY A 41 -14.55 -9.18 20.12
C GLY A 41 -13.78 -7.85 20.21
N GLN A 42 -12.45 -7.90 20.25
CA GLN A 42 -11.54 -6.76 20.18
C GLN A 42 -10.51 -7.00 19.07
N THR A 43 -10.99 -6.82 17.82
CA THR A 43 -10.13 -6.91 16.62
C THR A 43 -9.11 -5.77 16.52
N ASN A 44 -9.07 -4.85 17.47
CA ASN A 44 -8.16 -3.70 17.52
C ASN A 44 -7.13 -3.76 18.64
N ASP A 45 -7.05 -4.85 19.41
CA ASP A 45 -5.97 -4.99 20.36
C ASP A 45 -4.64 -5.23 19.59
N PRO A 46 -3.58 -4.47 19.90
CA PRO A 46 -2.29 -4.68 19.31
C PRO A 46 -1.82 -6.12 19.57
N ALA A 47 -1.22 -6.77 18.56
CA ALA A 47 -0.62 -8.08 18.76
C ALA A 47 0.41 -8.02 19.92
N PRO A 48 0.57 -9.07 20.72
CA PRO A 48 1.55 -9.10 21.80
C PRO A 48 2.94 -8.70 21.31
N GLY A 49 3.55 -7.69 21.93
CA GLY A 49 4.84 -7.13 21.55
C GLY A 49 4.75 -5.83 20.71
N PHE A 50 3.55 -5.40 20.31
CA PHE A 50 3.33 -4.06 19.79
C PHE A 50 2.86 -3.16 20.93
N GLU A 51 3.65 -2.16 21.25
CA GLU A 51 3.21 -1.11 22.17
C GLU A 51 2.02 -0.36 21.58
N THR A 52 1.09 0.05 22.42
CA THR A 52 -0.03 0.89 21.99
C THR A 52 0.53 2.23 21.54
N VAL A 53 0.34 2.54 20.26
CA VAL A 53 0.76 3.82 19.71
C VAL A 53 -0.03 4.95 20.37
N ALA A 54 0.65 5.90 21.00
CA ALA A 54 0.02 7.02 21.66
C ALA A 54 -0.71 7.91 20.65
N THR A 55 -2.02 8.10 20.84
CA THR A 55 -2.83 8.98 19.98
C THR A 55 -2.23 10.39 19.94
N GLY A 56 -2.07 10.94 18.75
CA GLY A 56 -1.49 12.27 18.53
C GLY A 56 0.05 12.29 18.53
N SER A 57 0.71 11.13 18.62
CA SER A 57 2.17 11.01 18.44
C SER A 57 2.59 11.02 16.97
N GLU A 58 3.88 11.16 16.72
CA GLU A 58 4.43 11.04 15.36
C GLU A 58 4.23 9.62 14.80
N GLU A 59 4.34 8.60 15.64
CA GLU A 59 4.08 7.21 15.29
C GLU A 59 2.63 7.00 14.86
N ASP A 60 1.68 7.59 15.59
CA ASP A 60 0.26 7.56 15.21
C ASP A 60 0.03 8.18 13.83
N PHE A 61 0.64 9.32 13.56
CA PHE A 61 0.57 9.93 12.24
C PHE A 61 1.16 9.05 11.13
N ILE A 62 2.31 8.43 11.39
CA ILE A 62 3.00 7.59 10.40
C ILE A 62 2.21 6.31 10.10
N LEU A 63 1.70 5.64 11.12
CA LEU A 63 1.11 4.30 11.02
C LEU A 63 -0.37 4.34 10.64
N ASN A 64 -1.14 5.26 11.24
CA ASN A 64 -2.60 5.28 11.12
C ASN A 64 -3.11 6.29 10.10
N VAL A 65 -2.35 7.35 9.78
CA VAL A 65 -2.75 8.40 8.85
C VAL A 65 -2.03 8.29 7.52
N GLY A 66 -0.73 7.99 7.58
CA GLY A 66 0.13 7.93 6.41
C GLY A 66 0.69 9.31 6.02
N ARG A 67 1.99 9.35 5.79
CA ARG A 67 2.72 10.60 5.52
C ARG A 67 3.15 10.81 4.08
N ARG A 68 2.83 9.89 3.15
CA ARG A 68 3.29 9.95 1.76
C ARG A 68 2.13 10.04 0.80
N ILE A 69 2.27 10.90 -0.19
CA ILE A 69 1.43 10.94 -1.39
C ILE A 69 2.33 10.83 -2.63
N TYR A 70 1.77 10.32 -3.72
CA TYR A 70 2.50 10.03 -4.95
C TYR A 70 1.93 10.81 -6.12
N PHE A 71 2.77 11.00 -7.15
CA PHE A 71 2.41 11.79 -8.32
C PHE A 71 2.64 11.02 -9.61
N LYS A 72 1.83 11.35 -10.61
CA LYS A 72 2.07 10.91 -11.99
C LYS A 72 3.32 11.58 -12.54
N GLN A 73 3.90 10.98 -13.56
CA GLN A 73 5.03 11.54 -14.28
C GLN A 73 4.71 12.95 -14.79
N ASP A 74 5.68 13.84 -14.70
CA ASP A 74 5.65 15.24 -15.17
C ASP A 74 4.45 16.06 -14.64
N SER A 75 3.87 15.64 -13.51
CA SER A 75 2.69 16.27 -12.92
C SER A 75 2.87 16.62 -11.45
N ALA A 76 2.28 17.75 -11.04
CA ALA A 76 2.08 18.14 -9.65
C ALA A 76 0.58 18.10 -9.26
N THR A 77 -0.28 17.53 -10.11
CA THR A 77 -1.72 17.42 -9.85
C THR A 77 -1.98 16.30 -8.85
N LEU A 78 -2.76 16.60 -7.82
CA LEU A 78 -3.23 15.62 -6.84
C LEU A 78 -4.33 14.74 -7.47
N ASP A 79 -4.16 13.44 -7.41
CA ASP A 79 -5.22 12.49 -7.78
C ASP A 79 -6.12 12.17 -6.56
N SER A 80 -7.17 11.38 -6.78
CA SER A 80 -8.12 11.04 -5.73
C SER A 80 -7.50 10.30 -4.54
N VAL A 81 -6.46 9.49 -4.77
CA VAL A 81 -5.75 8.75 -3.72
C VAL A 81 -4.91 9.70 -2.88
N ALA A 82 -4.17 10.59 -3.53
CA ALA A 82 -3.40 11.64 -2.85
C ALA A 82 -4.31 12.56 -2.04
N MET A 83 -5.45 13.00 -2.61
CA MET A 83 -6.43 13.83 -1.91
C MET A 83 -7.01 13.11 -0.69
N ALA A 84 -7.40 11.84 -0.80
CA ALA A 84 -7.91 11.06 0.33
C ALA A 84 -6.88 10.94 1.47
N THR A 85 -5.61 10.72 1.14
CA THR A 85 -4.53 10.70 2.14
C THR A 85 -4.37 12.06 2.81
N LEU A 86 -4.40 13.16 2.04
CA LEU A 86 -4.31 14.51 2.59
C LEU A 86 -5.55 14.91 3.43
N ASP A 87 -6.74 14.40 3.09
CA ASP A 87 -7.94 14.58 3.91
C ASP A 87 -7.75 13.94 5.31
N ASN A 88 -7.23 12.71 5.36
CA ASN A 88 -6.91 12.05 6.63
C ASN A 88 -5.84 12.83 7.41
N GLN A 89 -4.80 13.31 6.72
CA GLN A 89 -3.79 14.16 7.33
C GLN A 89 -4.40 15.44 7.91
N ALA A 90 -5.25 16.13 7.15
CA ALA A 90 -5.90 17.36 7.63
C ALA A 90 -6.78 17.13 8.85
N ILE A 91 -7.58 16.04 8.87
CA ILE A 91 -8.39 15.66 10.04
C ILE A 91 -7.52 15.48 11.27
N TRP A 92 -6.43 14.73 11.14
CA TRP A 92 -5.52 14.46 12.25
C TRP A 92 -4.80 15.72 12.72
N LEU A 93 -4.30 16.54 11.78
CA LEU A 93 -3.57 17.78 12.06
C LEU A 93 -4.42 18.86 12.73
N ASN A 94 -5.69 18.92 12.40
CA ASN A 94 -6.64 19.83 13.05
C ASN A 94 -6.95 19.40 14.49
N LYS A 95 -6.89 18.08 14.78
CA LYS A 95 -7.00 17.55 16.16
C LYS A 95 -5.71 17.73 16.97
N ASN A 96 -4.55 17.86 16.30
CA ASN A 96 -3.23 17.97 16.91
C ASN A 96 -2.52 19.26 16.51
N PRO A 97 -2.99 20.44 16.99
CA PRO A 97 -2.55 21.75 16.50
C PRO A 97 -1.12 22.13 16.90
N THR A 98 -0.49 21.44 17.81
CA THR A 98 0.87 21.72 18.29
C THR A 98 1.96 21.32 17.31
N TRP A 99 1.66 20.41 16.37
CA TRP A 99 2.62 19.96 15.39
C TRP A 99 2.84 20.98 14.28
N LEU A 100 4.11 21.21 13.95
CA LEU A 100 4.54 21.90 12.73
C LEU A 100 4.77 20.85 11.63
N LEU A 101 4.74 21.29 10.37
CA LEU A 101 4.84 20.38 9.22
C LEU A 101 5.86 20.88 8.20
N LYS A 102 6.74 19.98 7.81
CA LYS A 102 7.58 20.13 6.63
C LYS A 102 7.10 19.20 5.52
N LEU A 103 6.63 19.78 4.43
CA LEU A 103 6.27 19.03 3.23
C LEU A 103 7.49 18.97 2.30
N GLN A 104 8.01 17.77 2.10
CA GLN A 104 9.20 17.53 1.28
C GLN A 104 8.77 16.92 -0.05
N GLY A 105 8.96 17.65 -1.14
CA GLY A 105 8.69 17.20 -2.50
C GLY A 105 9.90 16.55 -3.15
N PHE A 106 9.66 15.51 -3.95
CA PHE A 106 10.67 14.79 -4.71
C PHE A 106 10.18 14.53 -6.14
N ALA A 107 11.13 14.47 -7.07
CA ALA A 107 10.89 14.20 -8.47
C ALA A 107 11.89 13.15 -8.97
N ASP A 108 11.39 12.26 -9.82
CA ASP A 108 12.20 11.33 -10.61
C ASP A 108 11.49 11.23 -11.97
N ASP A 109 11.59 12.34 -12.67
CA ASP A 109 10.93 12.59 -13.94
C ASP A 109 12.00 12.82 -15.03
N SER A 110 11.59 13.08 -16.26
CA SER A 110 12.52 13.41 -17.32
C SER A 110 12.95 14.87 -17.23
N GLY A 111 14.23 15.15 -17.53
CA GLY A 111 14.72 16.52 -17.62
C GLY A 111 15.98 16.81 -16.81
N SER A 112 16.29 18.08 -16.66
CA SER A 112 17.45 18.55 -15.91
C SER A 112 17.20 18.56 -14.40
N ALA A 113 18.24 18.58 -13.60
CA ALA A 113 18.16 18.70 -12.13
C ALA A 113 17.33 19.92 -11.70
N SER A 114 17.48 21.07 -12.38
CA SER A 114 16.71 22.28 -12.10
C SER A 114 15.20 22.12 -12.42
N GLN A 115 14.86 21.36 -13.47
CA GLN A 115 13.46 21.06 -13.77
C GLN A 115 12.85 20.13 -12.71
N MET A 116 13.60 19.14 -12.23
CA MET A 116 13.17 18.25 -11.16
C MET A 116 13.02 19.00 -9.83
N GLU A 117 13.94 19.92 -9.51
CA GLU A 117 13.80 20.78 -8.33
C GLU A 117 12.52 21.61 -8.40
N THR A 118 12.28 22.28 -9.55
CA THR A 118 11.06 23.06 -9.79
C THR A 118 9.80 22.20 -9.67
N LEU A 119 9.77 21.01 -10.26
CA LEU A 119 8.61 20.12 -10.21
C LEU A 119 8.37 19.60 -8.80
N SER A 120 9.43 19.22 -8.08
CA SER A 120 9.32 18.76 -6.70
C SER A 120 8.79 19.85 -5.76
N GLN A 121 9.20 21.11 -5.97
CA GLN A 121 8.64 22.26 -5.25
C GLN A 121 7.16 22.44 -5.53
N LYS A 122 6.74 22.40 -6.80
CA LYS A 122 5.31 22.49 -7.17
C LYS A 122 4.48 21.38 -6.54
N ARG A 123 5.01 20.17 -6.42
CA ARG A 123 4.33 19.05 -5.74
C ARG A 123 4.14 19.32 -4.25
N ALA A 124 5.19 19.81 -3.58
CA ALA A 124 5.11 20.17 -2.17
C ALA A 124 4.13 21.31 -1.92
N ASP A 125 4.15 22.34 -2.78
CA ASP A 125 3.23 23.48 -2.72
C ASP A 125 1.78 23.05 -2.94
N ALA A 126 1.52 22.15 -3.90
CA ALA A 126 0.18 21.63 -4.16
C ALA A 126 -0.38 20.88 -2.95
N ALA A 127 0.44 20.05 -2.29
CA ALA A 127 0.04 19.36 -1.07
C ALA A 127 -0.23 20.33 0.09
N MET A 128 0.63 21.34 0.27
CA MET A 128 0.44 22.38 1.28
C MET A 128 -0.84 23.18 1.03
N ALA A 129 -1.07 23.65 -0.20
CA ALA A 129 -2.27 24.38 -0.56
C ALA A 129 -3.55 23.58 -0.31
N TYR A 130 -3.51 22.26 -0.57
CA TYR A 130 -4.64 21.37 -0.28
C TYR A 130 -4.91 21.28 1.22
N LEU A 131 -3.88 21.08 2.05
CA LEU A 131 -4.04 21.04 3.51
C LEU A 131 -4.59 22.36 4.07
N VAL A 132 -4.13 23.52 3.52
CA VAL A 132 -4.71 24.84 3.86
C VAL A 132 -6.19 24.90 3.52
N SER A 133 -6.59 24.42 2.35
CA SER A 133 -8.01 24.37 1.94
C SER A 133 -8.88 23.49 2.86
N LYS A 134 -8.26 22.57 3.60
CA LYS A 134 -8.92 21.70 4.60
C LYS A 134 -8.80 22.24 6.03
N GLY A 135 -8.37 23.49 6.19
CA GLY A 135 -8.38 24.20 7.47
C GLY A 135 -7.10 24.06 8.29
N VAL A 136 -6.03 23.46 7.76
CA VAL A 136 -4.73 23.43 8.46
C VAL A 136 -4.08 24.81 8.36
N ASP A 137 -3.64 25.39 9.48
CA ASP A 137 -3.05 26.73 9.53
C ASP A 137 -1.73 26.78 8.73
N ALA A 138 -1.68 27.64 7.72
CA ALA A 138 -0.52 27.84 6.86
C ALA A 138 0.76 28.23 7.62
N ARG A 139 0.62 28.91 8.76
CA ARG A 139 1.76 29.33 9.61
C ARG A 139 2.50 28.16 10.26
N ARG A 140 1.89 27.00 10.28
CA ARG A 140 2.47 25.75 10.82
C ARG A 140 3.20 24.93 9.77
N MET A 141 3.19 25.37 8.52
CA MET A 141 3.63 24.56 7.39
C MET A 141 4.66 25.28 6.53
N TRP A 142 5.60 24.52 5.99
CA TRP A 142 6.47 24.97 4.92
C TRP A 142 6.74 23.84 3.93
N ALA A 143 6.86 24.21 2.67
CA ALA A 143 7.10 23.29 1.56
C ALA A 143 8.53 23.45 1.02
N LYS A 144 9.21 22.34 0.76
CA LYS A 144 10.56 22.34 0.16
C LYS A 144 10.69 21.24 -0.88
N GLY A 145 11.07 21.64 -2.10
CA GLY A 145 11.47 20.73 -3.17
C GLY A 145 12.93 20.28 -3.00
N TYR A 146 13.20 19.04 -3.36
CA TYR A 146 14.51 18.40 -3.30
C TYR A 146 14.90 17.74 -4.64
N GLY A 147 14.15 18.00 -5.70
CA GLY A 147 14.41 17.39 -7.01
C GLY A 147 14.48 15.87 -6.92
N ASN A 148 15.53 15.29 -7.47
CA ASN A 148 15.86 13.87 -7.40
C ASN A 148 16.83 13.52 -6.25
N ASP A 149 17.20 14.47 -5.39
CA ASP A 149 17.96 14.16 -4.18
C ASP A 149 17.18 13.17 -3.31
N ARG A 150 17.86 12.21 -2.70
CA ARG A 150 17.28 11.22 -1.78
C ARG A 150 16.22 10.30 -2.45
N GLU A 151 16.56 9.73 -3.57
CA GLU A 151 15.79 8.64 -4.14
C GLU A 151 15.63 7.50 -3.12
N VAL A 152 14.40 6.98 -2.99
CA VAL A 152 14.13 5.82 -2.12
C VAL A 152 14.35 4.49 -2.85
N ARG A 153 14.43 4.56 -4.18
CA ARG A 153 14.71 3.44 -5.06
C ARG A 153 15.63 3.90 -6.19
N ASP A 154 16.82 3.33 -6.24
CA ASP A 154 17.77 3.52 -7.32
C ASP A 154 17.61 2.37 -8.32
N CYS A 155 16.69 2.53 -9.25
CA CYS A 155 16.51 1.63 -10.37
C CYS A 155 15.76 2.32 -11.52
N THR A 156 16.01 1.85 -12.75
CA THR A 156 15.42 2.42 -13.97
C THR A 156 13.98 2.03 -14.22
N GLU A 157 13.46 1.07 -13.46
CA GLU A 157 12.12 0.53 -13.64
C GLU A 157 11.03 1.55 -13.28
N ARG A 158 9.93 1.51 -14.02
CA ARG A 158 8.79 2.40 -13.79
C ARG A 158 8.25 2.33 -12.34
N SER A 159 8.24 1.15 -11.75
CA SER A 159 7.79 0.93 -10.37
C SER A 159 8.63 1.70 -9.34
N CYS A 160 9.93 1.80 -9.56
CA CYS A 160 10.83 2.58 -8.70
C CYS A 160 10.58 4.08 -8.84
N LYS A 161 10.51 4.55 -10.09
CA LYS A 161 10.25 5.96 -10.37
C LYS A 161 8.94 6.46 -9.76
N VAL A 162 7.90 5.61 -9.74
CA VAL A 162 6.63 5.94 -9.07
C VAL A 162 6.84 6.22 -7.58
N GLN A 163 7.71 5.45 -6.90
CA GLN A 163 7.98 5.66 -5.47
C GLN A 163 8.81 6.91 -5.19
N ASN A 164 9.62 7.33 -6.15
CA ASN A 164 10.44 8.52 -6.03
C ASN A 164 9.61 9.81 -6.25
N ARG A 165 8.60 9.78 -7.11
CA ARG A 165 7.69 10.91 -7.36
C ARG A 165 6.68 11.09 -6.23
N ARG A 166 7.12 11.63 -5.11
CA ARG A 166 6.33 11.69 -3.87
C ARG A 166 6.43 13.05 -3.17
N VAL A 167 5.48 13.31 -2.29
CA VAL A 167 5.63 14.28 -1.19
C VAL A 167 5.55 13.54 0.13
N VAL A 168 6.38 13.92 1.07
CA VAL A 168 6.41 13.39 2.43
C VAL A 168 6.07 14.51 3.40
N THR A 169 5.00 14.34 4.17
CA THR A 169 4.66 15.21 5.30
C THR A 169 5.40 14.74 6.53
N ASN A 170 6.30 15.57 7.05
CA ASN A 170 7.05 15.29 8.26
C ASN A 170 6.59 16.22 9.38
N LEU A 171 6.25 15.65 10.52
CA LEU A 171 5.96 16.41 11.72
C LEU A 171 7.24 17.01 12.30
N ARG A 172 7.13 18.17 12.92
CA ARG A 172 8.21 18.87 13.59
C ARG A 172 7.71 19.47 14.90
N SER A 173 8.51 19.37 15.94
CA SER A 173 8.29 20.10 17.19
C SER A 173 8.76 21.53 17.14
N GLN A 174 9.73 21.83 16.25
CA GLN A 174 10.33 23.15 16.03
C GLN A 174 10.56 23.40 14.53
N PRO A 175 10.58 24.66 14.07
CA PRO A 175 11.00 24.98 12.72
C PRO A 175 12.43 24.48 12.44
N ASP A 176 12.74 24.18 11.17
CA ASP A 176 14.12 23.92 10.79
C ASP A 176 14.98 25.15 11.13
N ALA A 177 16.22 24.93 11.59
CA ALA A 177 17.19 26.00 11.77
C ALA A 177 17.45 26.68 10.42
N ALA A 178 17.51 27.99 10.40
CA ALA A 178 17.75 28.80 9.22
C ALA A 178 19.21 28.62 8.69
#